data_95bbc2bedf1c953a5806db568bd83aa3
#
_entry.id   95bbc2bedf1c953a5806db568bd83aa3
#
_cell.length_a   1.000
_cell.length_b   1.000
_cell.length_c   1.000
_cell.angle_alpha   90.00
_cell.angle_beta   90.00
_cell.angle_gamma   90.00
#
_symmetry.space_group_name_H-M   'P 1'
#
loop_
_entity.id
_entity.type
_entity.pdbx_description
1 polymer ?
#
loop_
_entity_poly.entity_id
_entity_poly.type
_entity_poly.pdbx_seq_one_letter_code
_entity_poly.pdbx_strand_id
1 'polypeptide(L)'
;MKIILTTSMSGLGGTETATVRLGRLLKRRGHDIILASSDGPFVGEAQASGIRWQPVDFYRGGLAGYLKSTFAYARMLRREQPDIIDCQMARVVPACALAAKIVSPKTKIIYHSHGLDAATYPKIAKLFDKLGVYIIGNCKHEREKLIRHGFPAGRIAYAYNALPPPPGISFPENQKRMRRTRHTFPFGHRPRRASDVGYFEENG
;
A
#
# COMPACT_ATOMS: atom_id res chain seq x y z
N MET A 1 -5.46 1.91 -13.58
CA MET A 1 -4.88 2.89 -12.64
C MET A 1 -3.38 2.69 -12.59
N LYS A 2 -2.63 3.76 -12.33
CA LYS A 2 -1.19 3.70 -12.04
C LYS A 2 -1.00 3.74 -10.52
N ILE A 3 -0.32 2.75 -9.98
CA ILE A 3 -0.14 2.58 -8.52
C ILE A 3 1.35 2.45 -8.22
N ILE A 4 1.83 3.22 -7.25
CA ILE A 4 3.20 3.10 -6.74
C ILE A 4 3.14 2.41 -5.37
N LEU A 5 3.80 1.26 -5.26
CA LEU A 5 4.04 0.58 -3.99
C LEU A 5 5.37 1.07 -3.44
N THR A 6 5.36 1.70 -2.28
CA THR A 6 6.56 2.29 -1.67
C THR A 6 6.94 1.55 -0.40
N THR A 7 8.15 0.99 -0.36
CA THR A 7 8.65 0.18 0.76
C THR A 7 10.18 0.19 0.82
N SER A 8 10.74 -0.56 1.76
CA SER A 8 12.13 -1.04 1.71
C SER A 8 12.14 -2.47 1.18
N MET A 9 13.20 -2.85 0.47
CA MET A 9 13.45 -4.24 0.05
C MET A 9 14.74 -4.81 0.65
N SER A 10 15.19 -4.21 1.76
CA SER A 10 16.47 -4.55 2.38
C SER A 10 16.51 -5.90 3.09
N GLY A 11 15.37 -6.58 3.24
CA GLY A 11 15.25 -7.86 3.93
C GLY A 11 14.35 -8.88 3.24
N LEU A 12 14.30 -10.08 3.81
CA LEU A 12 13.43 -11.19 3.40
C LEU A 12 12.18 -11.26 4.32
N GLY A 13 11.58 -10.12 4.61
CA GLY A 13 10.49 -10.01 5.57
C GLY A 13 9.10 -10.28 4.98
N GLY A 14 8.13 -10.41 5.87
CA GLY A 14 6.72 -10.60 5.49
C GLY A 14 6.12 -9.42 4.74
N THR A 15 6.55 -8.19 5.08
CA THR A 15 6.10 -6.95 4.40
C THR A 15 6.55 -6.92 2.95
N GLU A 16 7.82 -7.26 2.67
CA GLU A 16 8.38 -7.31 1.33
C GLU A 16 7.67 -8.36 0.48
N THR A 17 7.49 -9.55 1.03
CA THR A 17 6.75 -10.63 0.38
C THR A 17 5.30 -10.22 0.08
N ALA A 18 4.60 -9.60 1.03
CA ALA A 18 3.24 -9.13 0.86
C ALA A 18 3.15 -8.04 -0.21
N THR A 19 4.12 -7.12 -0.24
CA THR A 19 4.20 -6.04 -1.24
C THR A 19 4.33 -6.59 -2.66
N VAL A 20 5.25 -7.52 -2.89
CA VAL A 20 5.44 -8.12 -4.22
C VAL A 20 4.20 -8.91 -4.66
N ARG A 21 3.60 -9.68 -3.74
CA ARG A 21 2.34 -10.39 -4.01
C ARG A 21 1.20 -9.45 -4.38
N LEU A 22 1.02 -8.37 -3.62
CA LEU A 22 0.03 -7.34 -3.91
C LEU A 22 0.27 -6.73 -5.30
N GLY A 23 1.51 -6.35 -5.60
CA GLY A 23 1.90 -5.82 -6.90
C GLY A 23 1.56 -6.75 -8.06
N ARG A 24 1.83 -8.05 -7.90
CA ARG A 24 1.47 -9.09 -8.90
C ARG A 24 -0.04 -9.20 -9.10
N LEU A 25 -0.81 -9.21 -8.02
CA LEU A 25 -2.27 -9.29 -8.10
C LEU A 25 -2.86 -8.07 -8.82
N LEU A 26 -2.39 -6.87 -8.48
CA LEU A 26 -2.82 -5.64 -9.13
C LEU A 26 -2.40 -5.59 -10.61
N LYS A 27 -1.19 -6.05 -10.93
CA LYS A 27 -0.71 -6.16 -12.32
C LYS A 27 -1.59 -7.10 -13.16
N ARG A 28 -1.94 -8.28 -12.61
CA ARG A 28 -2.86 -9.23 -13.27
C ARG A 28 -4.26 -8.65 -13.52
N ARG A 29 -4.67 -7.65 -12.74
CA ARG A 29 -5.94 -6.91 -12.92
C ARG A 29 -5.82 -5.71 -13.86
N GLY A 30 -4.71 -5.59 -14.58
CA GLY A 30 -4.51 -4.56 -15.60
C GLY A 30 -4.10 -3.19 -15.05
N HIS A 31 -3.60 -3.12 -13.81
CA HIS A 31 -3.04 -1.88 -13.27
C HIS A 31 -1.57 -1.72 -13.67
N ASP A 32 -1.13 -0.48 -13.85
CA ASP A 32 0.29 -0.15 -14.03
C ASP A 32 0.95 0.01 -12.66
N ILE A 33 1.90 -0.88 -12.35
CA ILE A 33 2.51 -0.97 -11.03
C ILE A 33 3.98 -0.57 -11.09
N ILE A 34 4.34 0.33 -10.17
CA ILE A 34 5.72 0.73 -9.91
C ILE A 34 6.07 0.35 -8.48
N LEU A 35 7.19 -0.32 -8.30
CA LEU A 35 7.80 -0.55 -7.00
C LEU A 35 8.85 0.53 -6.76
N ALA A 36 8.64 1.40 -5.78
CA ALA A 36 9.61 2.39 -5.31
C ALA A 36 10.25 1.89 -4.02
N SER A 37 11.49 1.45 -4.07
CA SER A 37 12.16 0.85 -2.91
C SER A 37 13.68 0.98 -2.98
N SER A 38 14.35 0.73 -1.85
CA SER A 38 15.76 0.35 -1.87
C SER A 38 15.96 -0.93 -2.68
N ASP A 39 17.19 -1.20 -3.09
CA ASP A 39 17.56 -2.49 -3.66
C ASP A 39 17.44 -3.60 -2.62
N GLY A 40 17.21 -4.84 -3.09
CA GLY A 40 17.09 -5.99 -2.20
C GLY A 40 16.59 -7.26 -2.90
N PRO A 41 16.48 -8.37 -2.12
CA PRO A 41 16.27 -9.71 -2.67
C PRO A 41 15.03 -9.88 -3.54
N PHE A 42 13.96 -9.12 -3.26
CA PHE A 42 12.69 -9.26 -3.99
C PHE A 42 12.56 -8.35 -5.22
N VAL A 43 13.54 -7.48 -5.49
CA VAL A 43 13.48 -6.57 -6.66
C VAL A 43 13.44 -7.36 -7.96
N GLY A 44 14.35 -8.36 -8.12
CA GLY A 44 14.36 -9.22 -9.30
C GLY A 44 13.06 -9.99 -9.51
N GLU A 45 12.43 -10.46 -8.43
CA GLU A 45 11.14 -11.16 -8.47
C GLU A 45 10.00 -10.22 -8.89
N ALA A 46 10.02 -8.98 -8.42
CA ALA A 46 9.05 -7.97 -8.82
C ALA A 46 9.18 -7.65 -10.33
N GLN A 47 10.42 -7.43 -10.80
CA GLN A 47 10.70 -7.14 -12.22
C GLN A 47 10.32 -8.30 -13.14
N ALA A 48 10.62 -9.54 -12.76
CA ALA A 48 10.20 -10.74 -13.49
C ALA A 48 8.67 -10.87 -13.60
N SER A 49 7.93 -10.23 -12.67
CA SER A 49 6.47 -10.16 -12.70
C SER A 49 5.92 -8.98 -13.52
N GLY A 50 6.78 -8.25 -14.24
CA GLY A 50 6.41 -7.08 -15.03
C GLY A 50 6.11 -5.82 -14.20
N ILE A 51 6.54 -5.77 -12.94
CA ILE A 51 6.48 -4.59 -12.09
C ILE A 51 7.71 -3.71 -12.38
N ARG A 52 7.49 -2.44 -12.71
CA ARG A 52 8.60 -1.50 -12.92
C ARG A 52 9.23 -1.15 -11.57
N TRP A 53 10.54 -1.29 -11.45
CA TRP A 53 11.26 -0.86 -10.26
C TRP A 53 11.88 0.52 -10.43
N GLN A 54 11.77 1.34 -9.38
CA GLN A 54 12.38 2.65 -9.27
C GLN A 54 13.16 2.74 -7.96
N PRO A 55 14.49 2.86 -7.99
CA PRO A 55 15.31 2.90 -6.79
C PRO A 55 15.06 4.17 -5.98
N VAL A 56 14.64 4.02 -4.74
CA VAL A 56 14.48 5.09 -3.75
C VAL A 56 14.77 4.51 -2.36
N ASP A 57 15.71 5.09 -1.63
CA ASP A 57 16.07 4.62 -0.30
C ASP A 57 15.81 5.70 0.76
N PHE A 58 14.77 5.51 1.56
CA PHE A 58 14.42 6.40 2.67
C PHE A 58 15.12 6.06 4.00
N TYR A 59 16.01 5.06 4.01
CA TYR A 59 16.58 4.53 5.24
C TYR A 59 18.06 4.87 5.43
N ARG A 60 18.81 5.01 4.34
CA ARG A 60 20.23 5.31 4.37
C ARG A 60 20.52 6.82 4.38
N GLY A 61 21.63 7.20 5.00
CA GLY A 61 22.13 8.57 4.97
C GLY A 61 21.47 9.56 5.93
N GLY A 62 20.77 9.06 6.96
CA GLY A 62 20.15 9.89 8.00
C GLY A 62 19.14 10.88 7.43
N LEU A 63 19.06 12.08 8.01
CA LEU A 63 18.14 13.15 7.58
C LEU A 63 18.45 13.66 6.17
N ALA A 64 19.72 13.86 5.85
CA ALA A 64 20.14 14.32 4.52
C ALA A 64 19.78 13.31 3.43
N GLY A 65 20.01 12.01 3.68
CA GLY A 65 19.60 10.93 2.78
C GLY A 65 18.08 10.88 2.61
N TYR A 66 17.33 11.02 3.69
CA TYR A 66 15.87 11.07 3.64
C TYR A 66 15.34 12.24 2.79
N LEU A 67 15.91 13.44 2.94
CA LEU A 67 15.53 14.60 2.13
C LEU A 67 15.90 14.42 0.66
N LYS A 68 17.10 13.90 0.37
CA LYS A 68 17.52 13.56 -1.00
C LYS A 68 16.56 12.56 -1.66
N SER A 69 16.19 11.50 -0.93
CA SER A 69 15.24 10.50 -1.41
C SER A 69 13.83 11.07 -1.61
N THR A 70 13.39 11.98 -0.72
CA THR A 70 12.11 12.69 -0.89
C THR A 70 12.10 13.52 -2.18
N PHE A 71 13.19 14.22 -2.48
CA PHE A 71 13.32 15.00 -3.72
C PHE A 71 13.34 14.10 -4.96
N ALA A 72 14.10 13.00 -4.94
CA ALA A 72 14.13 12.02 -6.03
C ALA A 72 12.73 11.40 -6.24
N TYR A 73 12.03 11.11 -5.15
CA TYR A 73 10.67 10.60 -5.17
C TYR A 73 9.69 11.63 -5.79
N ALA A 74 9.79 12.90 -5.41
CA ALA A 74 8.97 13.97 -6.00
C ALA A 74 9.19 14.09 -7.52
N ARG A 75 10.45 14.00 -7.99
CA ARG A 75 10.75 13.98 -9.43
C ARG A 75 10.09 12.79 -10.15
N MET A 76 10.12 11.62 -9.54
CA MET A 76 9.43 10.43 -10.05
C MET A 76 7.91 10.67 -10.11
N LEU A 77 7.29 11.18 -9.02
CA LEU A 77 5.86 11.47 -9.00
C LEU A 77 5.44 12.47 -10.08
N ARG A 78 6.26 13.51 -10.30
CA ARG A 78 5.99 14.51 -11.34
C ARG A 78 5.96 13.89 -12.74
N ARG A 79 6.80 12.90 -13.01
CA ARG A 79 6.85 12.17 -14.27
C ARG A 79 5.71 11.16 -14.41
N GLU A 80 5.48 10.38 -13.35
CA GLU A 80 4.57 9.23 -13.39
C GLU A 80 3.11 9.61 -13.18
N GLN A 81 2.80 10.67 -12.43
CA GLN A 81 1.44 11.11 -12.07
C GLN A 81 0.54 9.93 -11.65
N PRO A 82 0.86 9.22 -10.55
CA PRO A 82 0.11 8.05 -10.16
C PRO A 82 -1.27 8.40 -9.60
N ASP A 83 -2.22 7.48 -9.73
CA ASP A 83 -3.52 7.59 -9.08
C ASP A 83 -3.43 7.32 -7.58
N ILE A 84 -2.57 6.37 -7.20
CA ILE A 84 -2.41 5.89 -5.82
C ILE A 84 -0.92 5.70 -5.50
N ILE A 85 -0.54 6.12 -4.29
CA ILE A 85 0.69 5.71 -3.63
C ILE A 85 0.30 4.85 -2.43
N ASP A 86 0.73 3.59 -2.42
CA ASP A 86 0.53 2.66 -1.31
C ASP A 86 1.85 2.49 -0.56
N CYS A 87 1.93 3.11 0.61
CA CYS A 87 3.08 3.08 1.50
C CYS A 87 3.01 1.85 2.40
N GLN A 88 3.92 0.91 2.23
CA GLN A 88 3.95 -0.34 3.00
C GLN A 88 4.64 -0.20 4.36
N MET A 89 5.23 0.95 4.65
CA MET A 89 5.89 1.27 5.92
C MET A 89 5.56 2.68 6.38
N ALA A 90 5.30 2.85 7.69
CA ALA A 90 4.92 4.13 8.27
C ALA A 90 5.98 5.23 8.05
N ARG A 91 7.28 4.87 8.06
CA ARG A 91 8.39 5.82 7.91
C ARG A 91 8.38 6.56 6.58
N VAL A 92 7.93 5.94 5.48
CA VAL A 92 7.95 6.56 4.16
C VAL A 92 6.75 7.48 3.92
N VAL A 93 5.67 7.34 4.71
CA VAL A 93 4.42 8.07 4.52
C VAL A 93 4.58 9.60 4.50
N PRO A 94 5.30 10.22 5.45
CA PRO A 94 5.44 11.69 5.45
C PRO A 94 6.10 12.22 4.19
N ALA A 95 7.17 11.57 3.73
CA ALA A 95 7.87 11.97 2.49
C ALA A 95 6.98 11.81 1.26
N CYS A 96 6.31 10.66 1.13
CA CYS A 96 5.42 10.36 0.02
C CYS A 96 4.23 11.34 -0.03
N ALA A 97 3.60 11.60 1.12
CA ALA A 97 2.46 12.50 1.20
C ALA A 97 2.84 13.95 0.91
N LEU A 98 3.98 14.43 1.45
CA LEU A 98 4.45 15.78 1.19
C LEU A 98 4.82 15.97 -0.29
N ALA A 99 5.59 15.04 -0.85
CA ALA A 99 5.95 15.07 -2.26
C ALA A 99 4.70 15.05 -3.16
N ALA A 100 3.72 14.19 -2.87
CA ALA A 100 2.48 14.13 -3.65
C ALA A 100 1.67 15.43 -3.57
N LYS A 101 1.55 16.04 -2.39
CA LYS A 101 0.84 17.32 -2.24
C LYS A 101 1.42 18.42 -3.13
N ILE A 102 2.73 18.42 -3.35
CA ILE A 102 3.43 19.45 -4.13
C ILE A 102 3.34 19.17 -5.65
N VAL A 103 3.59 17.93 -6.07
CA VAL A 103 3.80 17.64 -7.50
C VAL A 103 2.71 16.79 -8.15
N SER A 104 1.85 16.16 -7.38
CA SER A 104 0.76 15.29 -7.85
C SER A 104 -0.43 15.32 -6.88
N PRO A 105 -1.10 16.47 -6.69
CA PRO A 105 -2.08 16.70 -5.62
C PRO A 105 -3.36 15.85 -5.74
N LYS A 106 -3.61 15.26 -6.91
CA LYS A 106 -4.75 14.34 -7.13
C LYS A 106 -4.48 12.93 -6.65
N THR A 107 -3.21 12.57 -6.43
CA THR A 107 -2.80 11.24 -5.97
C THR A 107 -3.32 10.93 -4.57
N LYS A 108 -3.91 9.76 -4.40
CA LYS A 108 -4.36 9.26 -3.09
C LYS A 108 -3.21 8.55 -2.39
N ILE A 109 -3.03 8.87 -1.11
CA ILE A 109 -2.01 8.24 -0.27
C ILE A 109 -2.66 7.20 0.62
N ILE A 110 -2.18 5.99 0.54
CA ILE A 110 -2.58 4.87 1.39
C ILE A 110 -1.37 4.46 2.24
N TYR A 111 -1.61 4.17 3.49
CA TYR A 111 -0.68 3.46 4.35
C TYR A 111 -1.21 2.05 4.59
N HIS A 112 -0.45 1.05 4.17
CA HIS A 112 -0.76 -0.35 4.44
C HIS A 112 -0.08 -0.77 5.75
N SER A 113 -0.88 -0.97 6.80
CA SER A 113 -0.35 -1.33 8.12
C SER A 113 -0.18 -2.83 8.24
N HIS A 114 1.07 -3.24 8.44
CA HIS A 114 1.44 -4.63 8.72
C HIS A 114 1.61 -4.91 10.22
N GLY A 115 1.18 -3.97 11.06
CA GLY A 115 1.40 -3.99 12.49
C GLY A 115 2.64 -3.17 12.88
N LEU A 116 2.50 -2.39 13.95
CA LEU A 116 3.56 -1.60 14.54
C LEU A 116 3.61 -1.83 16.04
N ASP A 117 4.71 -1.42 16.66
CA ASP A 117 4.77 -1.28 18.10
C ASP A 117 3.68 -0.33 18.62
N ALA A 118 3.01 -0.71 19.70
CA ALA A 118 1.86 0.00 20.24
C ALA A 118 2.15 1.47 20.56
N ALA A 119 3.36 1.78 21.02
CA ALA A 119 3.80 3.14 21.36
C ALA A 119 3.96 4.05 20.11
N THR A 120 4.04 3.47 18.92
CA THR A 120 4.21 4.22 17.67
C THR A 120 2.89 4.77 17.15
N TYR A 121 1.77 4.07 17.32
CA TYR A 121 0.49 4.46 16.74
C TYR A 121 0.02 5.87 17.14
N PRO A 122 -0.01 6.26 18.43
CA PRO A 122 -0.46 7.60 18.82
C PRO A 122 0.42 8.72 18.26
N LYS A 123 1.73 8.43 18.08
CA LYS A 123 2.69 9.41 17.55
C LYS A 123 2.42 9.75 16.09
N ILE A 124 1.98 8.77 15.29
CA ILE A 124 1.76 8.96 13.86
C ILE A 124 0.29 9.24 13.49
N ALA A 125 -0.67 8.90 14.35
CA ALA A 125 -2.09 9.04 14.06
C ALA A 125 -2.47 10.47 13.65
N LYS A 126 -2.11 11.47 14.46
CA LYS A 126 -2.37 12.90 14.19
C LYS A 126 -1.67 13.39 12.92
N LEU A 127 -0.45 12.90 12.67
CA LEU A 127 0.31 13.27 11.48
C LEU A 127 -0.36 12.73 10.22
N PHE A 128 -0.74 11.46 10.21
CA PHE A 128 -1.37 10.82 9.05
C PHE A 128 -2.75 11.41 8.75
N ASP A 129 -3.50 11.77 9.79
CA ASP A 129 -4.77 12.49 9.62
C ASP A 129 -4.58 13.86 8.96
N LYS A 130 -3.64 14.69 9.44
CA LYS A 130 -3.29 15.98 8.83
C LYS A 130 -2.80 15.85 7.39
N LEU A 131 -2.09 14.76 7.07
CA LEU A 131 -1.62 14.48 5.72
C LEU A 131 -2.73 13.95 4.80
N GLY A 132 -3.89 13.59 5.33
CA GLY A 132 -5.01 13.07 4.55
C GLY A 132 -4.81 11.63 4.09
N VAL A 133 -4.04 10.84 4.84
CA VAL A 133 -3.67 9.47 4.49
C VAL A 133 -4.84 8.52 4.76
N TYR A 134 -5.14 7.63 3.82
CA TYR A 134 -6.02 6.49 4.01
C TYR A 134 -5.22 5.30 4.52
N ILE A 135 -5.85 4.41 5.28
CA ILE A 135 -5.15 3.31 5.92
C ILE A 135 -5.83 1.98 5.59
N ILE A 136 -5.03 0.98 5.28
CA ILE A 136 -5.48 -0.40 5.17
C ILE A 136 -4.76 -1.22 6.24
N GLY A 137 -5.52 -1.76 7.20
CA GLY A 137 -4.99 -2.75 8.13
C GLY A 137 -4.91 -4.12 7.45
N ASN A 138 -3.89 -4.91 7.75
CA ASN A 138 -3.71 -6.25 7.19
C ASN A 138 -4.72 -7.29 7.72
N CYS A 139 -5.56 -6.93 8.70
CA CYS A 139 -6.66 -7.72 9.22
C CYS A 139 -7.65 -6.84 10.01
N LYS A 140 -8.79 -7.41 10.37
CA LYS A 140 -9.83 -6.73 11.19
C LYS A 140 -9.28 -6.26 12.54
N HIS A 141 -8.48 -7.09 13.20
CA HIS A 141 -7.85 -6.74 14.48
C HIS A 141 -6.93 -5.52 14.36
N GLU A 142 -6.13 -5.44 13.31
CA GLU A 142 -5.25 -4.28 13.05
C GLU A 142 -6.08 -3.01 12.81
N ARG A 143 -7.17 -3.09 12.05
CA ARG A 143 -8.11 -1.97 11.88
C ARG A 143 -8.62 -1.47 13.22
N GLU A 144 -9.10 -2.36 14.08
CA GLU A 144 -9.62 -2.00 15.41
C GLU A 144 -8.54 -1.41 16.31
N LYS A 145 -7.32 -1.95 16.24
CA LYS A 145 -6.15 -1.41 16.96
C LYS A 145 -5.82 0.01 16.51
N LEU A 146 -5.79 0.28 15.21
CA LEU A 146 -5.59 1.62 14.66
C LEU A 146 -6.63 2.61 15.17
N ILE A 147 -7.91 2.25 15.18
CA ILE A 147 -9.00 3.11 15.68
C ILE A 147 -8.80 3.41 17.18
N ARG A 148 -8.48 2.40 18.00
CA ARG A 148 -8.22 2.58 19.43
C ARG A 148 -7.05 3.52 19.70
N HIS A 149 -6.09 3.61 18.80
CA HIS A 149 -4.93 4.51 18.91
C HIS A 149 -5.13 5.88 18.25
N GLY A 150 -6.37 6.26 17.91
CA GLY A 150 -6.73 7.61 17.49
C GLY A 150 -6.66 7.88 15.99
N PHE A 151 -6.58 6.85 15.16
CA PHE A 151 -6.75 7.04 13.72
C PHE A 151 -8.23 7.19 13.36
N PRO A 152 -8.60 8.06 12.40
CA PRO A 152 -9.99 8.33 12.05
C PRO A 152 -10.65 7.12 11.37
N ALA A 153 -11.67 6.53 12.00
CA ALA A 153 -12.34 5.32 11.52
C ALA A 153 -12.87 5.43 10.07
N GLY A 154 -13.29 6.64 9.65
CA GLY A 154 -13.77 6.89 8.29
C GLY A 154 -12.71 6.80 7.19
N ARG A 155 -11.42 6.69 7.54
CA ARG A 155 -10.31 6.55 6.58
C ARG A 155 -9.60 5.21 6.69
N ILE A 156 -10.14 4.25 7.46
CA ILE A 156 -9.51 2.95 7.68
C ILE A 156 -10.37 1.85 7.12
N ALA A 157 -9.78 1.08 6.21
CA ALA A 157 -10.29 -0.23 5.78
C ALA A 157 -9.39 -1.35 6.30
N TYR A 158 -9.76 -2.59 6.06
CA TYR A 158 -8.86 -3.73 6.23
C TYR A 158 -8.92 -4.67 5.03
N ALA A 159 -7.81 -5.35 4.78
CA ALA A 159 -7.71 -6.38 3.77
C ALA A 159 -6.76 -7.47 4.27
N TYR A 160 -7.21 -8.71 4.27
CA TYR A 160 -6.34 -9.82 4.65
C TYR A 160 -5.25 -10.05 3.61
N ASN A 161 -4.04 -10.34 4.07
CA ASN A 161 -2.94 -10.76 3.21
C ASN A 161 -3.29 -12.13 2.62
N ALA A 162 -3.59 -12.17 1.33
CA ALA A 162 -3.86 -13.43 0.63
C ALA A 162 -2.58 -14.27 0.52
N LEU A 163 -2.63 -15.48 1.01
CA LEU A 163 -1.64 -16.52 0.70
C LEU A 163 -2.05 -17.22 -0.60
N PRO A 164 -1.11 -17.56 -1.48
CA PRO A 164 -1.43 -18.45 -2.59
C PRO A 164 -1.87 -19.80 -2.02
N PRO A 165 -2.82 -20.49 -2.66
CA PRO A 165 -3.17 -21.85 -2.26
C PRO A 165 -1.91 -22.72 -2.27
N PRO A 166 -1.79 -23.68 -1.35
CA PRO A 166 -0.74 -24.69 -1.42
C PRO A 166 -0.71 -25.37 -2.78
N PRO A 167 0.46 -25.77 -3.29
CA PRO A 167 0.55 -26.52 -4.54
C PRO A 167 -0.40 -27.75 -4.51
N GLY A 168 -1.19 -27.93 -5.56
CA GLY A 168 -2.14 -29.06 -5.67
C GLY A 168 -3.52 -28.83 -5.05
N ILE A 169 -3.79 -27.70 -4.39
CA ILE A 169 -5.13 -27.37 -3.92
C ILE A 169 -5.75 -26.35 -4.88
N SER A 170 -6.75 -26.78 -5.65
CA SER A 170 -7.66 -25.91 -6.37
C SER A 170 -8.85 -25.60 -5.47
N PHE A 171 -9.13 -24.32 -5.21
CA PHE A 171 -10.37 -23.96 -4.53
C PHE A 171 -11.57 -24.24 -5.45
N PRO A 172 -12.65 -24.85 -4.95
CA PRO A 172 -13.84 -25.07 -5.75
C PRO A 172 -14.38 -23.75 -6.28
N GLU A 173 -14.90 -23.79 -7.51
CA GLU A 173 -15.39 -22.64 -8.28
C GLU A 173 -16.52 -21.84 -7.58
N ASN A 174 -17.09 -22.40 -6.50
CA ASN A 174 -18.14 -21.80 -5.68
C ASN A 174 -17.70 -20.54 -4.88
N GLN A 175 -16.41 -20.22 -4.80
CA GLN A 175 -15.96 -18.92 -4.25
C GLN A 175 -16.29 -17.72 -5.18
N LYS A 176 -16.82 -17.94 -6.37
CA LYS A 176 -17.38 -16.86 -7.21
C LYS A 176 -18.61 -16.17 -6.59
N ARG A 177 -19.14 -16.69 -5.49
CA ARG A 177 -20.29 -16.16 -4.75
C ARG A 177 -19.95 -15.44 -3.44
N MET A 178 -18.75 -14.94 -3.27
CA MET A 178 -18.52 -13.96 -2.21
C MET A 178 -19.40 -12.76 -2.49
N ARG A 179 -20.39 -12.59 -1.63
CA ARG A 179 -21.32 -11.46 -1.68
C ARG A 179 -20.48 -10.18 -1.77
N ARG A 180 -20.79 -9.36 -2.78
CA ARG A 180 -20.40 -7.97 -2.88
C ARG A 180 -20.88 -7.24 -1.63
N THR A 181 -20.16 -7.30 -0.54
CA THR A 181 -20.28 -6.30 0.51
C THR A 181 -19.75 -5.01 -0.12
N ARG A 182 -20.64 -4.09 -0.38
CA ARG A 182 -20.33 -2.73 -0.80
C ARG A 182 -19.64 -2.04 0.38
N HIS A 183 -18.38 -2.32 0.61
CA HIS A 183 -17.54 -1.39 1.33
C HIS A 183 -17.28 -0.23 0.37
N THR A 184 -18.13 0.79 0.46
CA THR A 184 -17.88 2.09 -0.14
C THR A 184 -16.62 2.61 0.52
N PHE A 185 -15.47 2.50 -0.18
CA PHE A 185 -14.35 3.35 0.14
C PHE A 185 -14.83 4.80 0.12
N PRO A 186 -14.43 5.64 1.06
CA PRO A 186 -14.84 7.05 1.12
C PRO A 186 -14.20 7.90 0.00
N PHE A 187 -13.84 7.30 -1.11
CA PHE A 187 -13.41 7.98 -2.32
C PHE A 187 -14.65 8.41 -3.09
N GLY A 188 -15.08 9.65 -2.93
CA GLY A 188 -16.27 10.25 -3.54
C GLY A 188 -16.26 10.36 -5.08
N HIS A 189 -15.64 9.43 -5.77
CA HIS A 189 -15.83 9.23 -7.21
C HIS A 189 -16.42 7.86 -7.44
N ARG A 190 -17.60 7.81 -8.06
CA ARG A 190 -18.13 6.57 -8.63
C ARG A 190 -17.07 6.01 -9.57
N PRO A 191 -16.46 4.85 -9.27
CA PRO A 191 -15.62 4.19 -10.26
C PRO A 191 -16.52 3.81 -11.42
N ARG A 192 -16.10 4.11 -12.64
CA ARG A 192 -16.68 3.49 -13.82
C ARG A 192 -16.57 1.98 -13.61
N ARG A 193 -17.74 1.33 -13.33
CA ARG A 193 -17.93 -0.11 -13.07
C ARG A 193 -16.83 -0.74 -12.19
N ALA A 194 -17.10 -0.75 -10.89
CA ALA A 194 -16.31 -1.49 -9.89
C ALA A 194 -16.58 -3.00 -10.00
N SER A 195 -16.32 -3.61 -11.18
CA SER A 195 -16.44 -5.06 -11.35
C SER A 195 -15.21 -5.85 -10.87
N ASP A 196 -14.10 -5.17 -10.50
CA ASP A 196 -12.82 -5.87 -10.46
C ASP A 196 -12.01 -5.76 -9.17
N VAL A 197 -12.58 -5.26 -8.08
CA VAL A 197 -11.88 -5.25 -6.77
C VAL A 197 -12.61 -6.21 -5.82
N GLY A 198 -12.26 -7.48 -5.90
CA GLY A 198 -12.72 -8.49 -4.94
C GLY A 198 -11.94 -8.36 -3.63
N TYR A 199 -12.59 -7.95 -2.56
CA TYR A 199 -12.10 -8.09 -1.19
C TYR A 199 -12.61 -9.41 -0.63
N PHE A 200 -11.72 -10.17 0.01
CA PHE A 200 -12.08 -11.41 0.67
C PHE A 200 -12.51 -11.10 2.11
N GLU A 201 -13.76 -11.38 2.45
CA GLU A 201 -14.19 -11.59 3.83
C GLU A 201 -14.30 -13.09 4.08
N GLU A 202 -13.59 -13.60 5.08
CA GLU A 202 -13.94 -14.89 5.69
C GLU A 202 -14.95 -14.66 6.82
N ASN A 203 -16.10 -15.32 6.70
CA ASN A 203 -17.02 -15.51 7.81
C ASN A 203 -16.48 -16.64 8.69
N GLY A 204 -16.15 -16.36 9.94
CA GLY A 204 -16.04 -17.28 11.05
C GLY A 204 -17.00 -16.83 12.14
#